data_bbc0e560aa5fd9ecdbd3c28b70ca4a97
#
_entry.id   bbc0e560aa5fd9ecdbd3c28b70ca4a97
#
_cell.length_a   1.000
_cell.length_b   1.000
_cell.length_c   1.000
_cell.angle_alpha   90.00
_cell.angle_beta   90.00
_cell.angle_gamma   90.00
#
_symmetry.space_group_name_H-M   'P 1'
#
loop_
_entity.id
_entity.type
_entity.pdbx_description
1 polymer ?
#
loop_
_entity_poly.entity_id
_entity_poly.type
_entity_poly.pdbx_seq_one_letter_code
_entity_poly.pdbx_strand_id
1 'polypeptide(L)'
;DHFGFYSLTGQYPVLNVTAITRRKNAILPATIVGQPPMEDGYLGEAIGKQFRPILSFQHRDVLDLHLPLETGFHNLAIVKSKQRYPRQARKTCLGLLGAGQMMFLKILIATDEDPSDLDALLDVLNSRVDPKTDITIIEGMVSDSLEPASTYENVHSKVIIDATKLVPADPRSGNPLEGSPIEECPAWRRGEEDAPGISESLLKQIADLDDVEDCLLLRNSMLVVTVDIEGKPE
;
A
#
# COMPACT_ATOMS: atom_id res chain seq x y z
N ASP A 1 -27.31 -5.47 -5.59
CA ASP A 1 -25.93 -5.90 -5.33
C ASP A 1 -25.35 -5.14 -4.15
N HIS A 2 -24.09 -5.38 -3.81
CA HIS A 2 -23.43 -4.78 -2.65
C HIS A 2 -23.15 -3.26 -2.79
N PHE A 3 -23.30 -2.68 -3.93
CA PHE A 3 -23.30 -1.23 -4.13
C PHE A 3 -24.68 -0.57 -3.96
N GLY A 4 -25.72 -1.40 -3.78
CA GLY A 4 -27.10 -0.90 -3.63
C GLY A 4 -27.85 -0.70 -4.93
N PHE A 5 -27.35 -1.26 -6.01
CA PHE A 5 -27.99 -1.20 -7.33
C PHE A 5 -28.47 -2.57 -7.79
N TYR A 6 -29.42 -2.59 -8.70
CA TYR A 6 -29.79 -3.82 -9.40
C TYR A 6 -28.76 -4.13 -10.48
N SER A 7 -28.22 -5.35 -10.44
CA SER A 7 -27.29 -5.81 -11.48
C SER A 7 -28.03 -6.00 -12.80
N LEU A 8 -27.30 -5.79 -13.90
CA LEU A 8 -27.84 -6.05 -15.23
C LEU A 8 -28.10 -7.56 -15.41
N THR A 9 -29.11 -7.89 -16.21
CA THR A 9 -29.39 -9.28 -16.58
C THR A 9 -28.30 -9.81 -17.50
N GLY A 10 -27.87 -11.04 -17.26
CA GLY A 10 -26.83 -11.70 -18.06
C GLY A 10 -27.02 -13.21 -18.07
N GLN A 11 -26.19 -13.89 -18.84
CA GLN A 11 -26.13 -15.34 -18.83
C GLN A 11 -25.09 -15.79 -17.80
N TYR A 12 -25.53 -16.60 -16.85
CA TYR A 12 -24.69 -17.12 -15.77
C TYR A 12 -24.65 -18.64 -15.81
N PRO A 13 -23.60 -19.25 -15.28
CA PRO A 13 -23.55 -20.70 -15.10
C PRO A 13 -24.72 -21.22 -14.25
N VAL A 14 -25.30 -22.31 -14.69
CA VAL A 14 -26.42 -22.96 -13.97
C VAL A 14 -25.87 -23.97 -12.97
N LEU A 15 -26.31 -23.86 -11.71
CA LEU A 15 -26.02 -24.82 -10.66
C LEU A 15 -27.20 -25.81 -10.54
N ASN A 16 -26.95 -27.09 -10.80
CA ASN A 16 -27.91 -28.16 -10.61
C ASN A 16 -27.71 -28.80 -9.22
N VAL A 17 -28.67 -28.62 -8.34
CA VAL A 17 -28.64 -29.22 -6.99
C VAL A 17 -29.06 -30.69 -7.07
N THR A 18 -28.13 -31.60 -6.82
CA THR A 18 -28.39 -33.04 -6.88
C THR A 18 -28.71 -33.67 -5.52
N ALA A 19 -28.29 -33.05 -4.42
CA ALA A 19 -28.58 -33.53 -3.07
C ALA A 19 -28.52 -32.36 -2.07
N ILE A 20 -29.37 -32.40 -1.07
CA ILE A 20 -29.36 -31.49 0.08
C ILE A 20 -29.28 -32.32 1.36
N THR A 21 -28.21 -32.15 2.12
CA THR A 21 -28.06 -32.76 3.45
C THR A 21 -28.12 -31.67 4.51
N ARG A 22 -28.88 -31.92 5.58
CA ARG A 22 -29.01 -30.97 6.71
C ARG A 22 -29.28 -31.71 8.01
N ARG A 23 -28.92 -31.10 9.13
CA ARG A 23 -29.36 -31.55 10.44
C ARG A 23 -30.87 -31.28 10.62
N LYS A 24 -31.52 -31.99 11.54
CA LYS A 24 -32.98 -31.86 11.77
C LYS A 24 -33.41 -30.45 12.11
N ASN A 25 -32.63 -29.74 12.95
CA ASN A 25 -32.86 -28.34 13.31
C ASN A 25 -31.78 -27.47 12.65
N ALA A 26 -31.85 -27.33 11.35
CA ALA A 26 -30.89 -26.52 10.60
C ALA A 26 -31.08 -25.00 10.84
N ILE A 27 -29.96 -24.29 11.02
CA ILE A 27 -29.91 -22.84 10.99
C ILE A 27 -29.27 -22.47 9.67
N LEU A 28 -29.94 -21.66 8.87
CA LEU A 28 -29.45 -21.12 7.61
C LEU A 28 -28.97 -19.69 7.86
N PRO A 29 -27.66 -19.41 7.78
CA PRO A 29 -27.20 -18.02 7.72
C PRO A 29 -27.63 -17.42 6.38
N ALA A 30 -28.18 -16.20 6.42
CA ALA A 30 -28.61 -15.49 5.24
C ALA A 30 -28.27 -14.01 5.38
N THR A 31 -27.98 -13.38 4.27
CA THR A 31 -27.81 -11.92 4.17
C THR A 31 -28.83 -11.35 3.21
N ILE A 32 -29.20 -10.08 3.41
CA ILE A 32 -30.05 -9.34 2.49
C ILE A 32 -29.18 -8.27 1.84
N VAL A 33 -28.83 -8.51 0.59
CA VAL A 33 -28.02 -7.58 -0.18
C VAL A 33 -28.84 -6.36 -0.56
N GLY A 34 -28.30 -5.17 -0.32
CA GLY A 34 -29.00 -3.92 -0.58
C GLY A 34 -28.05 -2.72 -0.51
N GLN A 35 -28.61 -1.55 -0.28
CA GLN A 35 -27.84 -0.32 -0.16
C GLN A 35 -26.91 -0.35 1.07
N PRO A 36 -25.63 0.01 0.95
CA PRO A 36 -24.72 0.12 2.09
C PRO A 36 -25.20 1.16 3.14
N PRO A 37 -24.91 0.97 4.45
CA PRO A 37 -24.22 -0.20 5.03
C PRO A 37 -25.19 -1.40 5.18
N MET A 38 -24.67 -2.61 4.94
CA MET A 38 -25.39 -3.87 5.06
C MET A 38 -24.51 -4.97 5.66
N GLU A 39 -25.04 -6.20 5.80
CA GLU A 39 -24.34 -7.31 6.46
C GLU A 39 -23.00 -7.66 5.81
N ASP A 40 -22.89 -7.53 4.50
CA ASP A 40 -21.66 -7.80 3.74
C ASP A 40 -20.52 -6.87 4.17
N GLY A 41 -20.82 -5.65 4.59
CA GLY A 41 -19.84 -4.73 5.14
C GLY A 41 -19.18 -5.26 6.41
N TYR A 42 -19.96 -5.82 7.34
CA TYR A 42 -19.42 -6.44 8.56
C TYR A 42 -18.62 -7.69 8.27
N LEU A 43 -19.04 -8.48 7.27
CA LEU A 43 -18.25 -9.62 6.79
C LEU A 43 -16.94 -9.15 6.16
N GLY A 44 -16.98 -8.09 5.36
CA GLY A 44 -15.81 -7.45 4.77
C GLY A 44 -14.81 -6.95 5.82
N GLU A 45 -15.31 -6.31 6.89
CA GLU A 45 -14.49 -5.88 8.02
C GLU A 45 -13.81 -7.07 8.73
N ALA A 46 -14.56 -8.14 9.00
CA ALA A 46 -14.03 -9.34 9.62
C ALA A 46 -12.97 -10.01 8.74
N ILE A 47 -13.21 -10.13 7.45
CA ILE A 47 -12.28 -10.67 6.46
C ILE A 47 -11.03 -9.78 6.39
N GLY A 48 -11.20 -8.47 6.33
CA GLY A 48 -10.09 -7.50 6.32
C GLY A 48 -9.15 -7.69 7.51
N LYS A 49 -9.70 -7.86 8.71
CA LYS A 49 -8.92 -8.16 9.93
C LYS A 49 -8.14 -9.47 9.84
N GLN A 50 -8.75 -10.52 9.24
CA GLN A 50 -8.09 -11.82 9.08
C GLN A 50 -7.01 -11.82 8.00
N PHE A 51 -7.20 -11.07 6.91
CA PHE A 51 -6.21 -10.98 5.83
C PHE A 51 -5.10 -9.97 6.08
N ARG A 52 -5.26 -9.06 7.05
CA ARG A 52 -4.26 -8.05 7.40
C ARG A 52 -2.86 -8.61 7.63
N PRO A 53 -2.64 -9.72 8.36
CA PRO A 53 -1.31 -10.30 8.53
C PRO A 53 -0.67 -10.72 7.20
N ILE A 54 -1.47 -11.25 6.27
CA ILE A 54 -1.00 -11.65 4.93
C ILE A 54 -0.60 -10.43 4.11
N LEU A 55 -1.42 -9.37 4.13
CA LEU A 55 -1.10 -8.11 3.46
C LEU A 55 0.17 -7.49 4.05
N SER A 56 0.31 -7.48 5.36
CA SER A 56 1.50 -6.93 6.03
C SER A 56 2.75 -7.76 5.77
N PHE A 57 2.62 -9.05 5.49
CA PHE A 57 3.74 -9.90 5.08
C PHE A 57 4.25 -9.52 3.69
N GLN A 58 3.35 -9.29 2.74
CA GLN A 58 3.70 -8.86 1.38
C GLN A 58 4.09 -7.37 1.31
N HIS A 59 3.38 -6.53 2.05
CA HIS A 59 3.52 -5.07 2.07
C HIS A 59 3.82 -4.60 3.50
N ARG A 60 5.07 -4.75 3.92
CA ARG A 60 5.54 -4.40 5.28
C ARG A 60 5.34 -2.93 5.67
N ASP A 61 5.05 -2.10 4.69
CA ASP A 61 4.79 -0.67 4.89
C ASP A 61 3.32 -0.40 5.28
N VAL A 62 2.43 -1.38 5.10
CA VAL A 62 1.02 -1.31 5.54
C VAL A 62 0.95 -1.61 7.02
N LEU A 63 0.63 -0.59 7.81
CA LEU A 63 0.47 -0.71 9.26
C LEU A 63 -0.97 -1.04 9.64
N ASP A 64 -1.93 -0.44 8.93
CA ASP A 64 -3.36 -0.65 9.11
C ASP A 64 -4.12 -0.37 7.81
N LEU A 65 -5.35 -0.88 7.75
CA LEU A 65 -6.24 -0.74 6.60
C LEU A 65 -7.68 -0.63 7.10
N HIS A 66 -8.41 0.36 6.62
CA HIS A 66 -9.84 0.51 6.84
C HIS A 66 -10.59 0.56 5.51
N LEU A 67 -11.68 -0.19 5.44
CA LEU A 67 -12.58 -0.25 4.29
C LEU A 67 -13.96 0.24 4.78
N PRO A 68 -14.34 1.50 4.52
CA PRO A 68 -15.60 2.05 5.02
C PRO A 68 -16.81 1.29 4.50
N LEU A 69 -17.75 0.97 5.40
CA LEU A 69 -18.95 0.20 5.08
C LEU A 69 -19.85 0.94 4.07
N GLU A 70 -19.86 2.26 4.16
CA GLU A 70 -20.66 3.16 3.35
C GLU A 70 -20.26 3.15 1.87
N THR A 71 -19.05 2.68 1.58
CA THR A 71 -18.51 2.59 0.22
C THR A 71 -18.53 1.18 -0.36
N GLY A 72 -19.38 0.31 0.20
CA GLY A 72 -19.47 -1.09 -0.21
C GLY A 72 -18.26 -1.92 0.16
N PHE A 73 -17.52 -1.51 1.19
CA PHE A 73 -16.35 -2.17 1.82
C PHE A 73 -15.15 -2.51 0.91
N HIS A 74 -15.18 -2.19 -0.37
CA HIS A 74 -14.03 -2.43 -1.24
C HIS A 74 -13.81 -1.38 -2.35
N ASN A 75 -14.61 -0.34 -2.46
CA ASN A 75 -14.36 0.75 -3.41
C ASN A 75 -13.35 1.77 -2.89
N LEU A 76 -13.35 2.02 -1.59
CA LEU A 76 -12.45 2.94 -0.92
C LEU A 76 -11.63 2.18 0.13
N ALA A 77 -10.34 2.41 0.13
CA ALA A 77 -9.44 1.96 1.18
C ALA A 77 -8.67 3.13 1.77
N ILE A 78 -8.65 3.22 3.10
CA ILE A 78 -7.80 4.14 3.85
C ILE A 78 -6.66 3.30 4.42
N VAL A 79 -5.42 3.63 4.05
CA VAL A 79 -4.24 2.82 4.33
C VAL A 79 -3.32 3.59 5.27
N LYS A 80 -3.12 3.09 6.48
CA LYS A 80 -2.05 3.59 7.35
C LYS A 80 -0.73 3.05 6.86
N SER A 81 0.12 3.93 6.33
CA SER A 81 1.38 3.58 5.72
C SER A 81 2.57 4.14 6.48
N LYS A 82 3.60 3.31 6.65
CA LYS A 82 4.87 3.76 7.20
C LYS A 82 5.62 4.59 6.17
N GLN A 83 6.14 5.74 6.60
CA GLN A 83 6.95 6.63 5.77
C GLN A 83 8.39 6.65 6.26
N ARG A 84 9.34 6.27 5.40
CA ARG A 84 10.79 6.32 5.66
C ARG A 84 11.56 7.03 4.55
N TYR A 85 10.98 7.07 3.36
CA TYR A 85 11.56 7.69 2.18
C TYR A 85 10.47 8.33 1.32
N PRO A 86 10.82 9.28 0.45
CA PRO A 86 9.86 9.96 -0.41
C PRO A 86 9.04 8.99 -1.26
N ARG A 87 7.74 9.28 -1.39
CA ARG A 87 6.82 8.51 -2.25
C ARG A 87 6.59 7.05 -1.84
N GLN A 88 6.96 6.68 -0.62
CA GLN A 88 6.73 5.32 -0.11
C GLN A 88 5.24 4.95 -0.07
N ALA A 89 4.37 5.88 0.35
CA ALA A 89 2.93 5.69 0.34
C ALA A 89 2.38 5.34 -1.05
N ARG A 90 2.82 6.09 -2.08
CA ARG A 90 2.44 5.81 -3.47
C ARG A 90 2.87 4.42 -3.90
N LYS A 91 4.10 4.02 -3.64
CA LYS A 91 4.61 2.65 -3.90
C LYS A 91 3.75 1.60 -3.21
N THR A 92 3.39 1.84 -1.94
CA THR A 92 2.57 0.91 -1.15
C THR A 92 1.18 0.75 -1.75
N CYS A 93 0.51 1.85 -2.10
CA CYS A 93 -0.80 1.83 -2.74
C CYS A 93 -0.77 1.13 -4.11
N LEU A 94 0.25 1.38 -4.94
CA LEU A 94 0.43 0.67 -6.21
C LEU A 94 0.61 -0.84 -6.01
N GLY A 95 1.33 -1.24 -4.96
CA GLY A 95 1.48 -2.65 -4.60
C GLY A 95 0.16 -3.29 -4.19
N LEU A 96 -0.67 -2.60 -3.41
CA LEU A 96 -1.99 -3.07 -3.02
C LEU A 96 -2.93 -3.24 -4.22
N LEU A 97 -2.92 -2.32 -5.18
CA LEU A 97 -3.71 -2.41 -6.41
C LEU A 97 -3.34 -3.63 -7.28
N GLY A 98 -2.18 -4.23 -7.07
CA GLY A 98 -1.77 -5.48 -7.70
C GLY A 98 -2.03 -6.74 -6.88
N ALA A 99 -2.61 -6.63 -5.68
CA ALA A 99 -2.69 -7.72 -4.72
C ALA A 99 -4.12 -8.26 -4.53
N GLY A 100 -4.43 -9.43 -5.09
CA GLY A 100 -5.70 -10.14 -4.86
C GLY A 100 -6.93 -9.26 -5.14
N GLN A 101 -7.90 -9.27 -4.23
CA GLN A 101 -9.13 -8.48 -4.37
C GLN A 101 -8.92 -6.96 -4.21
N MET A 102 -7.76 -6.52 -3.68
CA MET A 102 -7.42 -5.10 -3.62
C MET A 102 -7.31 -4.48 -5.03
N MET A 103 -7.19 -5.29 -6.08
CA MET A 103 -7.23 -4.82 -7.47
C MET A 103 -8.57 -4.16 -7.85
N PHE A 104 -9.66 -4.43 -7.12
CA PHE A 104 -10.95 -3.82 -7.37
C PHE A 104 -11.13 -2.44 -6.71
N LEU A 105 -10.24 -2.06 -5.79
CA LEU A 105 -10.26 -0.74 -5.18
C LEU A 105 -10.25 0.36 -6.25
N LYS A 106 -11.06 1.38 -6.03
CA LYS A 106 -11.18 2.55 -6.89
C LYS A 106 -10.40 3.74 -6.35
N ILE A 107 -10.50 3.97 -5.05
CA ILE A 107 -9.85 5.08 -4.35
C ILE A 107 -9.02 4.52 -3.20
N LEU A 108 -7.75 4.88 -3.15
CA LEU A 108 -6.85 4.58 -2.05
C LEU A 108 -6.34 5.89 -1.45
N ILE A 109 -6.52 6.05 -0.15
CA ILE A 109 -5.99 7.18 0.61
C ILE A 109 -4.93 6.65 1.56
N ALA A 110 -3.69 7.08 1.37
CA ALA A 110 -2.61 6.76 2.30
C ALA A 110 -2.49 7.85 3.36
N THR A 111 -2.43 7.46 4.62
CA THR A 111 -2.28 8.36 5.77
C THR A 111 -1.30 7.76 6.80
N ASP A 112 -0.82 8.58 7.71
CA ASP A 112 -0.10 8.16 8.91
C ASP A 112 -0.98 8.23 10.18
N GLU A 113 -2.21 8.74 10.05
CA GLU A 113 -3.21 8.78 11.11
C GLU A 113 -3.95 7.43 11.25
N ASP A 114 -4.87 7.33 12.21
CA ASP A 114 -5.75 6.17 12.33
C ASP A 114 -6.69 6.10 11.10
N PRO A 115 -6.68 5.03 10.32
CA PRO A 115 -7.47 4.96 9.11
C PRO A 115 -8.98 4.85 9.36
N SER A 116 -9.41 4.56 10.59
CA SER A 116 -10.82 4.51 10.99
C SER A 116 -11.34 5.85 11.52
N ASP A 117 -10.46 6.81 11.78
CA ASP A 117 -10.81 8.16 12.22
C ASP A 117 -11.04 9.06 11.00
N LEU A 118 -12.31 9.15 10.58
CA LEU A 118 -12.69 9.93 9.41
C LEU A 118 -12.53 11.44 9.62
N ASP A 119 -12.69 11.94 10.85
CA ASP A 119 -12.49 13.36 11.15
C ASP A 119 -11.02 13.74 11.01
N ALA A 120 -10.11 12.94 11.55
CA ALA A 120 -8.67 13.11 11.36
C ALA A 120 -8.28 12.98 9.87
N LEU A 121 -8.92 12.08 9.13
CA LEU A 121 -8.70 11.94 7.71
C LEU A 121 -9.10 13.21 6.93
N LEU A 122 -10.26 13.78 7.22
CA LEU A 122 -10.73 15.01 6.58
C LEU A 122 -9.78 16.17 6.86
N ASP A 123 -9.27 16.28 8.10
CA ASP A 123 -8.29 17.28 8.47
C ASP A 123 -6.98 17.16 7.68
N VAL A 124 -6.44 15.94 7.56
CA VAL A 124 -5.18 15.74 6.80
C VAL A 124 -5.38 15.93 5.30
N LEU A 125 -6.54 15.56 4.75
CA LEU A 125 -6.85 15.85 3.35
C LEU A 125 -6.88 17.34 3.07
N ASN A 126 -7.48 18.12 3.97
CA ASN A 126 -7.55 19.57 3.85
C ASN A 126 -6.18 20.26 4.06
N SER A 127 -5.36 19.76 4.98
CA SER A 127 -4.15 20.46 5.42
C SER A 127 -2.87 20.02 4.72
N ARG A 128 -2.83 18.82 4.10
CA ARG A 128 -1.58 18.23 3.59
C ARG A 128 -1.59 17.91 2.10
N VAL A 129 -2.77 17.73 1.49
CA VAL A 129 -2.85 17.24 0.09
C VAL A 129 -2.82 18.39 -0.90
N ASP A 130 -1.77 18.43 -1.72
CA ASP A 130 -1.74 19.23 -2.97
C ASP A 130 -2.19 18.32 -4.13
N PRO A 131 -3.34 18.60 -4.77
CA PRO A 131 -3.86 17.76 -5.84
C PRO A 131 -2.88 17.53 -7.01
N LYS A 132 -1.99 18.48 -7.26
CA LYS A 132 -1.03 18.39 -8.36
C LYS A 132 0.07 17.34 -8.10
N THR A 133 0.48 17.21 -6.85
CA THR A 133 1.64 16.36 -6.49
C THR A 133 1.25 15.08 -5.78
N ASP A 134 0.12 15.09 -5.07
CA ASP A 134 -0.24 14.03 -4.12
C ASP A 134 -1.36 13.14 -4.62
N ILE A 135 -2.02 13.53 -5.72
CA ILE A 135 -3.01 12.67 -6.39
C ILE A 135 -2.34 11.97 -7.58
N THR A 136 -2.62 10.67 -7.70
CA THR A 136 -2.22 9.87 -8.86
C THR A 136 -3.47 9.23 -9.44
N ILE A 137 -3.74 9.49 -10.71
CA ILE A 137 -4.82 8.86 -11.46
C ILE A 137 -4.20 7.80 -12.38
N ILE A 138 -4.79 6.60 -12.38
CA ILE A 138 -4.36 5.48 -13.22
C ILE A 138 -5.57 5.06 -14.05
N GLU A 139 -5.50 5.29 -15.34
CA GLU A 139 -6.59 5.00 -16.27
C GLU A 139 -6.59 3.55 -16.74
N GLY A 140 -7.77 3.04 -17.13
CA GLY A 140 -7.91 1.75 -17.81
C GLY A 140 -7.53 0.54 -16.95
N MET A 141 -7.79 0.59 -15.66
CA MET A 141 -7.53 -0.50 -14.73
C MET A 141 -8.74 -1.42 -14.56
N VAL A 142 -8.48 -2.65 -14.12
CA VAL A 142 -9.54 -3.61 -13.79
C VAL A 142 -10.46 -3.08 -12.70
N SER A 143 -11.77 -3.26 -12.88
CA SER A 143 -12.78 -2.92 -11.88
C SER A 143 -13.65 -4.13 -11.52
N ASP A 144 -14.45 -3.96 -10.48
CA ASP A 144 -15.55 -4.85 -10.21
C ASP A 144 -16.62 -4.71 -11.31
N SER A 145 -17.20 -5.83 -11.73
CA SER A 145 -18.29 -5.84 -12.73
C SER A 145 -19.54 -5.11 -12.26
N LEU A 146 -19.69 -4.90 -10.96
CA LEU A 146 -20.82 -4.23 -10.32
C LEU A 146 -20.53 -2.75 -10.01
N GLU A 147 -19.37 -2.22 -10.39
CA GLU A 147 -19.00 -0.82 -10.15
C GLU A 147 -19.93 0.13 -10.92
N PRO A 148 -20.80 0.90 -10.24
CA PRO A 148 -21.86 1.66 -10.89
C PRO A 148 -21.37 2.87 -11.68
N ALA A 149 -20.16 3.36 -11.41
CA ALA A 149 -19.56 4.51 -12.09
C ALA A 149 -18.63 4.12 -13.24
N SER A 150 -18.50 2.84 -13.55
CA SER A 150 -17.72 2.39 -14.70
C SER A 150 -18.41 2.75 -16.00
N THR A 151 -17.66 3.34 -16.93
CA THR A 151 -18.15 3.62 -18.29
C THR A 151 -18.10 2.37 -19.15
N TYR A 152 -17.15 1.48 -18.86
CA TYR A 152 -16.96 0.21 -19.55
C TYR A 152 -17.03 -0.94 -18.54
N GLU A 153 -17.57 -2.08 -18.96
CA GLU A 153 -17.63 -3.26 -18.11
C GLU A 153 -16.22 -3.69 -17.69
N ASN A 154 -16.05 -3.91 -16.38
CA ASN A 154 -14.80 -4.35 -15.75
C ASN A 154 -13.60 -3.40 -15.92
N VAL A 155 -13.81 -2.15 -16.32
CA VAL A 155 -12.72 -1.18 -16.51
C VAL A 155 -13.10 0.18 -15.95
N HIS A 156 -12.27 0.73 -15.10
CA HIS A 156 -12.37 2.11 -14.61
C HIS A 156 -10.99 2.71 -14.28
N SER A 157 -10.96 3.99 -13.96
CA SER A 157 -9.76 4.66 -13.47
C SER A 157 -9.66 4.50 -11.95
N LYS A 158 -8.43 4.53 -11.43
CA LYS A 158 -8.13 4.48 -9.99
C LYS A 158 -7.49 5.77 -9.53
N VAL A 159 -7.72 6.09 -8.26
CA VAL A 159 -7.15 7.28 -7.63
C VAL A 159 -6.35 6.86 -6.41
N ILE A 160 -5.12 7.33 -6.30
CA ILE A 160 -4.30 7.27 -5.09
C ILE A 160 -4.13 8.68 -4.57
N ILE A 161 -4.42 8.90 -3.29
CA ILE A 161 -4.22 10.15 -2.58
C ILE A 161 -3.18 9.92 -1.48
N ASP A 162 -2.06 10.63 -1.55
CA ASP A 162 -1.00 10.56 -0.54
C ASP A 162 -1.18 11.70 0.47
N ALA A 163 -1.86 11.42 1.57
CA ALA A 163 -2.10 12.35 2.68
C ALA A 163 -1.14 12.12 3.87
N THR A 164 -0.01 11.45 3.61
CA THR A 164 0.99 11.18 4.65
C THR A 164 1.85 12.40 4.96
N LYS A 165 2.46 12.45 6.15
CA LYS A 165 3.47 13.44 6.50
C LYS A 165 4.67 13.33 5.56
N LEU A 166 5.19 14.48 5.16
CA LEU A 166 6.39 14.54 4.34
C LEU A 166 7.60 14.08 5.15
N VAL A 167 8.42 13.23 4.54
CA VAL A 167 9.75 12.94 5.08
C VAL A 167 10.73 14.04 4.68
N PRO A 168 11.81 14.31 5.43
CA PRO A 168 12.71 15.44 5.19
C PRO A 168 13.28 15.56 3.78
N ALA A 169 13.45 14.44 3.08
CA ALA A 169 13.95 14.40 1.71
C ALA A 169 12.84 14.35 0.63
N ASP A 170 11.58 14.60 0.98
CA ASP A 170 10.49 14.58 0.01
C ASP A 170 10.51 15.85 -0.83
N PRO A 171 10.53 15.75 -2.19
CA PRO A 171 10.50 16.92 -3.07
C PRO A 171 9.29 17.84 -2.85
N ARG A 172 8.19 17.32 -2.30
CA ARG A 172 6.99 18.10 -1.96
C ARG A 172 7.21 19.05 -0.79
N SER A 173 8.24 18.85 0.03
CA SER A 173 8.49 19.66 1.22
C SER A 173 8.92 21.09 0.91
N GLY A 174 9.08 21.46 -0.37
CA GLY A 174 9.62 22.74 -0.77
C GLY A 174 11.11 22.90 -0.44
N ASN A 175 11.67 21.91 0.25
CA ASN A 175 13.08 21.71 0.34
C ASN A 175 13.42 20.81 -0.86
N PRO A 176 13.75 21.37 -2.06
CA PRO A 176 14.33 20.52 -3.06
C PRO A 176 15.41 19.77 -2.31
N LEU A 177 15.53 18.48 -2.51
CA LEU A 177 16.80 17.86 -2.22
C LEU A 177 17.79 18.92 -2.68
N GLU A 178 18.56 19.51 -1.77
CA GLU A 178 19.83 20.11 -2.11
C GLU A 178 20.68 18.97 -2.67
N GLY A 179 20.10 18.28 -3.61
CA GLY A 179 20.59 17.20 -4.39
C GLY A 179 20.64 17.80 -5.74
N SER A 180 21.76 18.23 -5.99
CA SER A 180 22.40 18.34 -7.26
C SER A 180 21.49 17.94 -8.41
N PRO A 181 21.35 18.76 -9.42
CA PRO A 181 20.91 18.36 -10.74
C PRO A 181 21.54 16.99 -11.07
N ILE A 182 20.89 16.22 -11.92
CA ILE A 182 21.45 14.92 -12.39
C ILE A 182 22.92 15.06 -12.83
N GLU A 183 23.32 16.27 -13.23
CA GLU A 183 24.68 16.67 -13.56
C GLU A 183 25.68 16.60 -12.39
N GLU A 184 25.20 16.69 -11.14
CA GLU A 184 25.99 16.53 -9.92
C GLU A 184 25.81 15.16 -9.25
N CYS A 185 25.25 14.19 -9.96
CA CYS A 185 25.19 12.81 -9.51
C CYS A 185 26.63 12.35 -9.17
N PRO A 186 26.84 11.75 -7.98
CA PRO A 186 28.18 11.30 -7.58
C PRO A 186 28.87 10.51 -8.69
N ALA A 187 30.15 10.76 -8.90
CA ALA A 187 30.94 10.21 -9.99
C ALA A 187 30.82 8.67 -10.08
N TRP A 188 30.74 7.98 -8.94
CA TRP A 188 30.55 6.53 -8.91
C TRP A 188 29.22 6.05 -9.54
N ARG A 189 28.13 6.88 -9.52
CA ARG A 189 26.88 6.55 -10.21
C ARG A 189 26.97 6.76 -11.71
N ARG A 190 27.86 7.63 -12.16
CA ARG A 190 28.13 7.85 -13.57
C ARG A 190 29.13 6.87 -14.15
N GLY A 191 29.74 6.01 -13.30
CA GLY A 191 30.76 5.06 -13.72
C GLY A 191 32.11 5.70 -14.03
N GLU A 192 32.37 6.89 -13.51
CA GLU A 192 33.67 7.58 -13.67
C GLU A 192 34.73 6.88 -12.82
N GLU A 193 35.89 6.65 -13.40
CA GLU A 193 37.01 5.94 -12.75
C GLU A 193 37.55 6.69 -11.53
N ASP A 194 37.43 8.04 -11.51
CA ASP A 194 37.91 8.91 -10.43
C ASP A 194 36.85 9.19 -9.35
N ALA A 195 35.80 8.37 -9.25
CA ALA A 195 34.82 8.51 -8.19
C ALA A 195 35.50 8.43 -6.81
N PRO A 196 35.19 9.34 -5.87
CA PRO A 196 35.74 9.28 -4.53
C PRO A 196 35.35 7.96 -3.90
N GLY A 197 36.31 7.09 -3.72
CA GLY A 197 36.13 5.80 -3.05
C GLY A 197 35.92 5.99 -1.55
N ILE A 198 35.53 4.94 -0.88
CA ILE A 198 35.51 4.89 0.58
C ILE A 198 36.94 5.07 1.08
N SER A 199 37.19 6.08 1.90
CA SER A 199 38.54 6.39 2.38
C SER A 199 39.03 5.29 3.31
N GLU A 200 40.36 5.02 3.27
CA GLU A 200 41.01 4.06 4.18
C GLU A 200 40.77 4.40 5.65
N SER A 201 40.64 5.69 5.98
CA SER A 201 40.33 6.14 7.33
C SER A 201 38.93 5.72 7.78
N LEU A 202 37.94 5.74 6.86
CA LEU A 202 36.57 5.29 7.14
C LEU A 202 36.50 3.76 7.26
N LEU A 203 37.23 3.03 6.41
CA LEU A 203 37.31 1.58 6.52
C LEU A 203 37.90 1.16 7.87
N LYS A 204 38.91 1.87 8.34
CA LYS A 204 39.51 1.60 9.64
C LYS A 204 38.57 1.90 10.79
N GLN A 205 37.81 3.02 10.70
CA GLN A 205 36.78 3.36 11.71
C GLN A 205 35.65 2.31 11.77
N ILE A 206 35.28 1.72 10.64
CA ILE A 206 34.24 0.68 10.58
C ILE A 206 34.80 -0.65 11.13
N ALA A 207 36.05 -1.02 10.79
CA ALA A 207 36.67 -2.22 11.28
C ALA A 207 37.00 -2.18 12.80
N ASP A 208 37.11 -0.97 13.37
CA ASP A 208 37.31 -0.76 14.81
C ASP A 208 35.99 -0.80 15.63
N LEU A 209 34.81 -1.05 15.01
CA LEU A 209 33.54 -1.22 15.72
C LEU A 209 33.47 -2.61 16.38
N ASP A 210 32.99 -2.64 17.63
CA ASP A 210 32.99 -3.85 18.47
C ASP A 210 32.23 -5.06 17.88
N ASP A 211 31.27 -4.82 16.98
CA ASP A 211 30.46 -5.88 16.38
C ASP A 211 30.89 -6.25 14.93
N VAL A 212 32.02 -5.74 14.44
CA VAL A 212 32.50 -5.98 13.07
C VAL A 212 33.65 -6.97 13.08
N GLU A 213 33.41 -8.13 12.47
CA GLU A 213 34.50 -9.16 12.32
C GLU A 213 35.39 -8.88 11.13
N ASP A 214 34.83 -8.37 10.03
CA ASP A 214 35.61 -8.09 8.81
C ASP A 214 34.96 -6.99 7.96
N CYS A 215 35.78 -6.32 7.17
CA CYS A 215 35.36 -5.21 6.34
C CYS A 215 36.07 -5.27 4.99
N LEU A 216 35.33 -5.53 3.92
CA LEU A 216 35.86 -5.67 2.57
C LEU A 216 35.30 -4.60 1.64
N LEU A 217 36.18 -3.91 0.94
CA LEU A 217 35.85 -2.95 -0.10
C LEU A 217 35.91 -3.60 -1.48
N LEU A 218 34.78 -3.68 -2.16
CA LEU A 218 34.69 -4.18 -3.53
C LEU A 218 34.67 -3.02 -4.52
N ARG A 219 35.61 -2.94 -5.43
CA ARG A 219 35.71 -1.95 -6.51
C ARG A 219 35.60 -0.49 -6.04
N ASN A 220 36.19 -0.17 -4.89
CA ASN A 220 36.20 1.17 -4.29
C ASN A 220 34.83 1.81 -4.05
N SER A 221 33.72 1.09 -4.19
CA SER A 221 32.36 1.64 -4.08
C SER A 221 31.36 0.78 -3.33
N MET A 222 31.71 -0.47 -3.03
CA MET A 222 30.86 -1.37 -2.26
C MET A 222 31.60 -1.84 -1.02
N LEU A 223 31.05 -1.49 0.14
CA LEU A 223 31.53 -1.98 1.43
C LEU A 223 30.73 -3.22 1.83
N VAL A 224 31.42 -4.31 2.12
CA VAL A 224 30.87 -5.53 2.71
C VAL A 224 31.36 -5.60 4.14
N VAL A 225 30.48 -5.68 5.10
CA VAL A 225 30.80 -5.75 6.53
C VAL A 225 30.25 -7.06 7.06
N THR A 226 31.11 -7.86 7.68
CA THR A 226 30.71 -9.04 8.43
C THR A 226 30.51 -8.65 9.89
N VAL A 227 29.35 -8.94 10.44
CA VAL A 227 28.99 -8.57 11.81
C VAL A 227 28.82 -9.84 12.63
N ASP A 228 29.42 -9.89 13.81
CA ASP A 228 29.18 -10.95 14.77
C ASP A 228 27.76 -10.80 15.37
N ILE A 229 26.93 -11.83 15.14
CA ILE A 229 25.56 -11.90 15.66
C ILE A 229 25.49 -12.83 16.90
N GLU A 230 26.57 -13.49 17.25
CA GLU A 230 26.62 -14.37 18.42
C GLU A 230 26.72 -13.54 19.72
N GLY A 231 25.61 -13.36 20.40
CA GLY A 231 25.59 -12.77 21.73
C GLY A 231 24.42 -11.86 22.05
N LYS A 232 23.46 -11.63 21.19
CA LYS A 232 22.22 -10.94 21.58
C LYS A 232 21.20 -11.95 22.11
N PRO A 233 20.76 -11.85 23.37
CA PRO A 233 19.66 -12.68 23.88
C PRO A 233 18.39 -12.41 23.06
N GLU A 234 17.63 -13.48 22.79
CA GLU A 234 16.32 -13.49 22.13
C GLU A 234 15.29 -12.53 22.74
#